data_c0664da504da84fe28d243d45c9377ce
#
_entry.id   c0664da504da84fe28d243d45c9377ce
#
_cell.length_a   1.000
_cell.length_b   1.000
_cell.length_c   1.000
_cell.angle_alpha   90.00
_cell.angle_beta   90.00
_cell.angle_gamma   90.00
#
_symmetry.space_group_name_H-M   'P 1'
#
loop_
_entity.id
_entity.type
_entity.pdbx_description
1 polymer ?
#
loop_
_entity_poly.entity_id
_entity_poly.type
_entity_poly.pdbx_seq_one_letter_code
_entity_poly.pdbx_strand_id
1 'polypeptide(L)'
;MATNLDDYTVIKEGQAEILMHKKNKVFFNKAQVNNRDLSIAVLRAFISKRKQEHEAYLLKIANRAKKASENDSSESAVEEVDNKTPPEDHKTNGKCQSAEETSPDESCTTMEGSVKIDEECDADEEKIDQSEVKGPKELKPPTVLEALSASGLRALRYAREIEGIGQVVALDNDPASVEACRRNIKFNGSVAASKVESHLADARVYMLENPNKFDVVDLDPYGSPSVFLDSAVQSVADGGILMCTATDMAVLCGGNGEVCYSKYGSYPTRGKYIHEMALRIVLASIESHANRYKRYIVPVLSFQKDFYLRVFVRVYTSASAMKETPLKLSYVYQCTGCDSFHLQPLGRSITKNTSVRHLPGFGPAVPQECTDCGRRYVMGGPIWSAPIHDQEWVASIIEDVNRMQAKYPAYEHISAILNTISEELPDVPLFLSLHSLSSTLKCTSPSAVLFRSAVINAGYRISRTHVCALGLKSDAPMDVIWDIMRCWVKNHPIKGQPADQPGSIILAKEPVLQANFARAVASLSKAQAKKVARFLPNPEKHWGPKLRAGRTITSKHISLLGEAALNGVLNHEENNDEEPKSKKPKTGENNSTS
;
A
#
# COMPACT_ATOMS: atom_id res chain seq x y z
N MET A 1 29.18 32.62 9.51
CA MET A 1 30.47 31.93 9.64
C MET A 1 30.68 31.10 8.39
N ALA A 2 31.86 31.18 7.76
CA ALA A 2 32.18 30.31 6.63
C ALA A 2 32.25 28.86 7.11
N THR A 3 31.55 27.96 6.44
CA THR A 3 31.55 26.52 6.77
C THR A 3 32.92 25.97 6.42
N ASN A 4 33.71 25.53 7.43
CA ASN A 4 34.97 24.85 7.13
C ASN A 4 34.63 23.48 6.50
N LEU A 5 34.91 23.32 5.21
CA LEU A 5 34.59 22.12 4.44
C LEU A 5 35.41 20.89 4.91
N ASP A 6 36.52 21.08 5.60
CA ASP A 6 37.35 19.99 6.11
C ASP A 6 36.63 19.09 7.15
N ASP A 7 35.60 19.62 7.82
CA ASP A 7 34.80 18.87 8.79
C ASP A 7 33.68 18.03 8.14
N TYR A 8 33.52 18.10 6.83
CA TYR A 8 32.43 17.46 6.10
C TYR A 8 32.95 16.52 5.03
N THR A 9 32.09 15.52 4.73
CA THR A 9 32.21 14.66 3.55
C THR A 9 31.06 15.03 2.61
N VAL A 10 31.36 15.25 1.33
CA VAL A 10 30.34 15.48 0.30
C VAL A 10 29.74 14.13 -0.12
N ILE A 11 28.43 13.99 0.00
CA ILE A 11 27.69 12.85 -0.52
C ILE A 11 26.86 13.34 -1.70
N LYS A 12 27.03 12.70 -2.86
CA LYS A 12 26.27 12.96 -4.07
C LYS A 12 25.27 11.85 -4.32
N GLU A 13 24.00 12.22 -4.54
CA GLU A 13 22.96 11.29 -4.95
C GLU A 13 22.06 11.97 -5.99
N GLY A 14 21.96 11.40 -7.19
CA GLY A 14 21.31 12.05 -8.31
C GLY A 14 21.94 13.41 -8.63
N GLN A 15 21.13 14.47 -8.66
CA GLN A 15 21.59 15.84 -8.87
C GLN A 15 21.83 16.62 -7.57
N ALA A 16 21.55 16.02 -6.41
CA ALA A 16 21.74 16.68 -5.12
C ALA A 16 23.06 16.27 -4.47
N GLU A 17 23.65 17.21 -3.73
CA GLU A 17 24.86 17.00 -2.96
C GLU A 17 24.62 17.48 -1.52
N ILE A 18 25.01 16.69 -0.52
CA ILE A 18 24.88 17.05 0.88
C ILE A 18 26.24 17.02 1.60
N LEU A 19 26.40 17.95 2.53
CA LEU A 19 27.52 18.02 3.42
C LEU A 19 27.23 17.22 4.69
N MET A 20 27.83 16.05 4.80
CA MET A 20 27.71 15.19 5.99
C MET A 20 28.88 15.46 6.94
N HIS A 21 28.56 15.85 8.17
CA HIS A 21 29.56 16.08 9.19
C HIS A 21 30.24 14.77 9.58
N LYS A 22 31.57 14.71 9.64
CA LYS A 22 32.36 13.51 9.95
C LYS A 22 31.98 12.86 11.30
N LYS A 23 31.43 13.60 12.24
CA LYS A 23 30.90 13.09 13.53
C LYS A 23 29.47 12.55 13.46
N ASN A 24 28.94 12.27 12.27
CA ASN A 24 27.59 11.69 12.05
C ASN A 24 26.46 12.36 12.86
N LYS A 25 26.42 13.68 12.85
CA LYS A 25 25.42 14.46 13.61
C LYS A 25 24.01 14.40 13.02
N VAL A 26 23.87 14.12 11.71
CA VAL A 26 22.60 14.08 10.99
C VAL A 26 22.51 12.77 10.23
N PHE A 27 21.31 12.19 10.18
CA PHE A 27 21.09 10.88 9.58
C PHE A 27 21.21 10.88 8.05
N PHE A 28 21.92 9.89 7.54
CA PHE A 28 21.93 9.51 6.13
C PHE A 28 21.95 7.98 6.00
N ASN A 29 21.13 7.43 5.13
CA ASN A 29 21.14 6.01 4.81
C ASN A 29 21.24 5.80 3.30
N LYS A 30 22.37 5.26 2.84
CA LYS A 30 22.64 4.92 1.43
C LYS A 30 21.66 3.88 0.91
N ALA A 31 21.22 2.92 1.74
CA ALA A 31 20.28 1.89 1.36
C ALA A 31 18.90 2.42 0.95
N GLN A 32 18.55 3.64 1.35
CA GLN A 32 17.29 4.31 0.99
C GLN A 32 17.31 4.94 -0.41
N VAL A 33 18.36 4.78 -1.20
CA VAL A 33 18.42 5.30 -2.59
C VAL A 33 17.26 4.78 -3.43
N ASN A 34 16.90 3.48 -3.31
CA ASN A 34 15.74 2.90 -4.02
C ASN A 34 14.43 3.60 -3.66
N ASN A 35 14.25 3.93 -2.36
CA ASN A 35 13.08 4.64 -1.85
C ASN A 35 12.99 6.04 -2.48
N ARG A 36 14.10 6.79 -2.47
CA ARG A 36 14.15 8.14 -3.03
C ARG A 36 13.95 8.15 -4.55
N ASP A 37 14.57 7.22 -5.27
CA ASP A 37 14.41 7.08 -6.72
C ASP A 37 12.98 6.76 -7.12
N LEU A 38 12.33 5.79 -6.45
CA LEU A 38 10.92 5.48 -6.69
C LEU A 38 10.00 6.66 -6.36
N SER A 39 10.31 7.43 -5.31
CA SER A 39 9.55 8.64 -4.99
C SER A 39 9.63 9.68 -6.10
N ILE A 40 10.82 9.89 -6.70
CA ILE A 40 11.01 10.80 -7.83
C ILE A 40 10.23 10.31 -9.05
N ALA A 41 10.30 9.01 -9.36
CA ALA A 41 9.57 8.43 -10.48
C ALA A 41 8.05 8.56 -10.34
N VAL A 42 7.51 8.30 -9.13
CA VAL A 42 6.09 8.47 -8.84
C VAL A 42 5.67 9.94 -8.92
N LEU A 43 6.48 10.88 -8.41
CA LEU A 43 6.16 12.30 -8.48
C LEU A 43 6.19 12.85 -9.91
N ARG A 44 7.08 12.38 -10.77
CA ARG A 44 7.07 12.73 -12.20
C ARG A 44 5.78 12.25 -12.87
N ALA A 45 5.38 11.01 -12.61
CA ALA A 45 4.11 10.47 -13.10
C ALA A 45 2.91 11.26 -12.55
N PHE A 46 2.96 11.65 -11.27
CA PHE A 46 1.92 12.48 -10.64
C PHE A 46 1.77 13.83 -11.34
N ILE A 47 2.85 14.54 -11.63
CA ILE A 47 2.80 15.82 -12.32
C ILE A 47 2.25 15.66 -13.74
N SER A 48 2.66 14.61 -14.45
CA SER A 48 2.13 14.30 -15.78
C SER A 48 0.62 14.02 -15.75
N LYS A 49 0.17 13.18 -14.80
CA LYS A 49 -1.25 12.83 -14.63
C LYS A 49 -2.08 14.05 -14.24
N ARG A 50 -1.60 14.91 -13.33
CA ARG A 50 -2.26 16.19 -12.98
C ARG A 50 -2.48 17.08 -14.19
N LYS A 51 -1.51 17.17 -15.09
CA LYS A 51 -1.67 17.94 -16.35
C LYS A 51 -2.76 17.35 -17.21
N GLN A 52 -2.75 16.02 -17.41
CA GLN A 52 -3.79 15.32 -18.18
C GLN A 52 -5.19 15.48 -17.58
N GLU A 53 -5.32 15.36 -16.25
CA GLU A 53 -6.57 15.55 -15.52
C GLU A 53 -7.09 16.99 -15.69
N HIS A 54 -6.19 17.97 -15.62
CA HIS A 54 -6.53 19.38 -15.80
C HIS A 54 -6.96 19.69 -17.26
N GLU A 55 -6.24 19.17 -18.26
CA GLU A 55 -6.60 19.31 -19.68
C GLU A 55 -7.98 18.68 -19.96
N ALA A 56 -8.24 17.50 -19.42
CA ALA A 56 -9.54 16.83 -19.52
C ALA A 56 -10.66 17.64 -18.85
N TYR A 57 -10.39 18.29 -17.71
CA TYR A 57 -11.32 19.17 -17.03
C TYR A 57 -11.66 20.41 -17.88
N LEU A 58 -10.65 21.08 -18.46
CA LEU A 58 -10.84 22.22 -19.35
C LEU A 58 -11.68 21.85 -20.59
N LEU A 59 -11.42 20.69 -21.18
CA LEU A 59 -12.19 20.19 -22.32
C LEU A 59 -13.67 19.93 -21.95
N LYS A 60 -13.94 19.40 -20.76
CA LYS A 60 -15.33 19.22 -20.26
C LYS A 60 -16.05 20.55 -20.10
N ILE A 61 -15.38 21.57 -19.56
CA ILE A 61 -15.95 22.94 -19.43
C ILE A 61 -16.26 23.52 -20.81
N ALA A 62 -15.30 23.45 -21.75
CA ALA A 62 -15.49 23.95 -23.10
C ALA A 62 -16.67 23.27 -23.83
N ASN A 63 -16.81 21.94 -23.67
CA ASN A 63 -17.91 21.18 -24.26
C ASN A 63 -19.28 21.53 -23.62
N ARG A 64 -19.32 21.79 -22.29
CA ARG A 64 -20.54 22.26 -21.61
C ARG A 64 -20.94 23.66 -22.09
N ALA A 65 -19.99 24.57 -22.22
CA ALA A 65 -20.23 25.91 -22.74
C ALA A 65 -20.77 25.88 -24.18
N LYS A 66 -20.24 25.03 -25.07
CA LYS A 66 -20.76 24.83 -26.43
C LYS A 66 -22.20 24.32 -26.44
N LYS A 67 -22.51 23.30 -25.62
CA LYS A 67 -23.89 22.77 -25.52
C LYS A 67 -24.88 23.81 -24.98
N ALA A 68 -24.47 24.67 -24.04
CA ALA A 68 -25.30 25.74 -23.52
C ALA A 68 -25.59 26.77 -24.58
N SER A 69 -24.61 27.18 -25.41
CA SER A 69 -24.80 28.12 -26.53
C SER A 69 -25.63 27.54 -27.67
N GLU A 70 -25.57 26.23 -27.91
CA GLU A 70 -26.41 25.54 -28.92
C GLU A 70 -27.88 25.43 -28.47
N ASN A 71 -28.13 25.24 -27.17
CA ASN A 71 -29.51 25.23 -26.62
C ASN A 71 -30.14 26.65 -26.59
N ASP A 72 -29.36 27.66 -26.25
CA ASP A 72 -29.84 29.06 -26.23
C ASP A 72 -30.19 29.57 -27.66
N SER A 73 -29.46 29.09 -28.67
CA SER A 73 -29.76 29.38 -30.08
C SER A 73 -30.96 28.60 -30.62
N SER A 74 -31.38 27.49 -29.97
CA SER A 74 -32.57 26.74 -30.36
C SER A 74 -33.87 27.22 -29.68
N GLU A 75 -33.79 27.84 -28.48
CA GLU A 75 -34.92 28.45 -27.80
C GLU A 75 -35.30 29.82 -28.41
N SER A 76 -34.35 30.55 -28.99
CA SER A 76 -34.62 31.84 -29.67
C SER A 76 -35.27 31.69 -31.06
N ALA A 77 -35.45 30.48 -31.59
CA ALA A 77 -36.03 30.21 -32.90
C ALA A 77 -37.51 29.74 -32.85
N VAL A 78 -38.18 29.72 -31.69
CA VAL A 78 -39.55 29.18 -31.53
C VAL A 78 -40.55 30.21 -30.99
N GLU A 79 -40.19 31.49 -30.88
CA GLU A 79 -41.16 32.55 -30.53
C GLU A 79 -41.49 33.44 -31.73
N GLU A 80 -42.16 32.93 -32.75
CA GLU A 80 -43.08 33.64 -33.62
C GLU A 80 -44.00 32.61 -34.27
N VAL A 81 -45.24 32.48 -33.77
CA VAL A 81 -46.53 32.41 -34.51
C VAL A 81 -47.69 32.04 -33.55
N ASP A 82 -48.54 33.04 -33.44
CA ASP A 82 -50.02 33.00 -33.37
C ASP A 82 -50.79 32.70 -32.06
N ASN A 83 -51.28 33.81 -31.63
CA ASN A 83 -52.44 34.11 -30.77
C ASN A 83 -53.77 33.55 -31.34
N LYS A 84 -54.49 32.69 -30.57
CA LYS A 84 -55.96 32.66 -30.51
C LYS A 84 -56.50 31.89 -29.31
N THR A 85 -57.41 32.58 -28.62
CA THR A 85 -58.09 32.24 -27.37
C THR A 85 -59.18 31.15 -27.47
N PRO A 86 -59.71 30.64 -26.30
CA PRO A 86 -60.30 29.32 -26.12
C PRO A 86 -61.83 29.22 -26.30
N PRO A 87 -62.48 28.06 -26.08
CA PRO A 87 -63.35 27.95 -24.91
C PRO A 87 -63.46 26.62 -24.19
N GLU A 88 -63.63 26.74 -22.92
CA GLU A 88 -64.38 26.06 -21.86
C GLU A 88 -65.00 24.64 -22.04
N ASP A 89 -64.96 24.00 -20.90
CA ASP A 89 -65.90 23.05 -20.25
C ASP A 89 -65.96 21.56 -20.66
N HIS A 90 -65.72 20.66 -19.76
CA HIS A 90 -66.69 19.96 -18.92
C HIS A 90 -66.05 18.82 -18.07
N LYS A 91 -66.49 18.81 -16.82
CA LYS A 91 -66.32 17.71 -15.83
C LYS A 91 -66.98 16.42 -16.32
N THR A 92 -66.47 15.27 -15.95
CA THR A 92 -67.26 14.21 -15.34
C THR A 92 -66.42 13.16 -14.57
N ASN A 93 -66.96 12.85 -13.42
CA ASN A 93 -66.65 11.77 -12.49
C ASN A 93 -66.89 10.37 -13.09
N GLY A 94 -66.15 9.38 -12.66
CA GLY A 94 -66.44 7.98 -12.90
C GLY A 94 -65.73 7.05 -11.91
N LYS A 95 -66.48 6.68 -10.86
CA LYS A 95 -66.17 5.70 -9.82
C LYS A 95 -66.67 4.33 -10.29
N CYS A 96 -65.95 3.21 -9.96
CA CYS A 96 -66.49 1.89 -9.61
C CYS A 96 -65.31 0.91 -9.47
N GLN A 97 -65.04 0.36 -8.30
CA GLN A 97 -65.56 -0.82 -7.57
C GLN A 97 -65.20 -2.16 -8.26
N SER A 98 -64.36 -2.90 -7.58
CA SER A 98 -64.49 -4.06 -6.62
C SER A 98 -64.51 -5.45 -7.26
N ALA A 99 -63.74 -6.37 -6.71
CA ALA A 99 -64.05 -7.73 -6.24
C ALA A 99 -62.71 -8.42 -5.91
N GLU A 100 -62.38 -8.75 -4.70
CA GLU A 100 -62.62 -9.89 -3.80
C GLU A 100 -62.36 -11.25 -4.44
N GLU A 101 -61.41 -11.99 -3.85
CA GLU A 101 -61.57 -13.27 -3.14
C GLU A 101 -60.22 -13.82 -2.67
N THR A 102 -60.04 -13.91 -1.41
CA THR A 102 -60.01 -14.94 -0.35
C THR A 102 -58.73 -15.71 -0.14
N SER A 103 -58.33 -15.63 1.12
CA SER A 103 -57.29 -16.30 1.90
C SER A 103 -57.52 -17.83 2.10
N PRO A 104 -56.68 -18.64 2.85
CA PRO A 104 -56.35 -18.37 4.26
C PRO A 104 -54.98 -18.80 4.79
N ASP A 105 -54.63 -18.13 5.92
CA ASP A 105 -54.01 -18.61 7.16
C ASP A 105 -52.68 -19.35 7.21
N GLU A 106 -51.70 -18.77 7.91
CA GLU A 106 -51.24 -19.24 9.22
C GLU A 106 -50.38 -18.20 9.96
N SER A 107 -50.68 -18.06 11.22
CA SER A 107 -50.22 -17.15 12.24
C SER A 107 -48.77 -17.33 12.69
N CYS A 108 -48.00 -16.26 12.83
CA CYS A 108 -46.99 -16.13 13.89
C CYS A 108 -46.78 -14.66 14.27
N THR A 109 -47.19 -14.37 15.49
CA THR A 109 -47.03 -13.08 16.19
C THR A 109 -45.58 -12.74 16.46
N THR A 110 -45.10 -11.58 15.98
CA THR A 110 -44.00 -10.87 16.58
C THR A 110 -44.26 -9.37 16.56
N MET A 111 -44.08 -8.75 17.71
CA MET A 111 -44.29 -7.33 17.98
C MET A 111 -43.40 -6.44 17.10
N GLU A 112 -44.00 -5.58 16.30
CA GLU A 112 -43.33 -4.47 15.63
C GLU A 112 -43.48 -3.20 16.46
N GLY A 113 -42.35 -2.76 17.02
CA GLY A 113 -42.18 -1.40 17.47
C GLY A 113 -41.78 -0.54 16.28
N SER A 114 -42.72 0.22 15.73
CA SER A 114 -42.44 1.15 14.62
C SER A 114 -41.69 2.37 15.14
N VAL A 115 -40.38 2.41 14.89
CA VAL A 115 -39.59 3.66 14.90
C VAL A 115 -39.70 4.26 13.51
N LYS A 116 -40.43 5.37 13.39
CA LYS A 116 -40.40 6.22 12.19
C LYS A 116 -38.99 6.84 12.14
N ILE A 117 -38.21 6.39 11.19
CA ILE A 117 -36.98 7.07 10.77
C ILE A 117 -37.37 7.90 9.55
N ASP A 118 -37.32 9.22 9.70
CA ASP A 118 -37.49 10.16 8.61
C ASP A 118 -36.46 9.86 7.52
N GLU A 119 -36.95 9.48 6.35
CA GLU A 119 -36.12 9.32 5.15
C GLU A 119 -35.86 10.71 4.56
N GLU A 120 -34.79 11.35 5.01
CA GLU A 120 -34.12 12.37 4.19
C GLU A 120 -33.31 11.65 3.11
N CYS A 121 -33.90 11.56 1.93
CA CYS A 121 -33.19 11.24 0.70
C CYS A 121 -32.34 12.46 0.31
N ASP A 122 -31.10 12.49 0.80
CA ASP A 122 -30.10 13.39 0.23
C ASP A 122 -29.76 12.92 -1.20
N ALA A 123 -30.54 13.39 -2.15
CA ALA A 123 -30.08 13.56 -3.51
C ALA A 123 -29.11 14.76 -3.49
N ASP A 124 -27.85 14.51 -3.22
CA ASP A 124 -26.77 15.47 -3.49
C ASP A 124 -26.65 15.65 -5.02
N GLU A 125 -27.63 16.32 -5.62
CA GLU A 125 -27.38 17.18 -6.78
C GLU A 125 -26.46 18.29 -6.27
N GLU A 126 -25.18 18.25 -6.70
CA GLU A 126 -24.26 19.37 -6.53
C GLU A 126 -24.96 20.63 -7.05
N LYS A 127 -25.60 21.38 -6.17
CA LYS A 127 -25.99 22.78 -6.43
C LYS A 127 -24.69 23.55 -6.54
N ILE A 128 -24.17 23.63 -7.77
CA ILE A 128 -23.11 24.55 -8.13
C ILE A 128 -23.67 25.96 -7.85
N ASP A 129 -23.12 26.56 -6.80
CA ASP A 129 -23.34 27.96 -6.45
C ASP A 129 -23.06 28.82 -7.71
N GLN A 130 -24.08 29.48 -8.24
CA GLN A 130 -24.01 30.33 -9.45
C GLN A 130 -23.26 31.63 -9.22
N SER A 131 -22.55 31.80 -8.14
CA SER A 131 -21.73 32.97 -7.87
C SER A 131 -20.30 32.78 -8.38
N GLU A 132 -19.96 33.54 -9.40
CA GLU A 132 -18.64 33.73 -10.03
C GLU A 132 -18.20 32.65 -11.04
N VAL A 133 -18.48 32.89 -12.31
CA VAL A 133 -17.76 32.34 -13.46
C VAL A 133 -16.31 32.84 -13.40
N LYS A 134 -15.51 32.26 -12.49
CA LYS A 134 -14.04 32.41 -12.54
C LYS A 134 -13.58 31.60 -13.75
N GLY A 135 -12.92 32.26 -14.69
CA GLY A 135 -12.28 31.60 -15.82
C GLY A 135 -11.44 30.41 -15.42
N PRO A 136 -11.07 29.49 -16.34
CA PRO A 136 -10.36 28.27 -16.03
C PRO A 136 -9.10 28.56 -15.21
N LYS A 137 -9.05 28.03 -13.97
CA LYS A 137 -7.90 28.25 -13.09
C LYS A 137 -6.67 27.62 -13.73
N GLU A 138 -5.61 28.40 -13.86
CA GLU A 138 -4.31 27.91 -14.30
C GLU A 138 -3.79 26.82 -13.32
N LEU A 139 -3.25 25.72 -13.87
CA LEU A 139 -2.69 24.64 -13.06
C LEU A 139 -1.38 25.11 -12.41
N LYS A 140 -1.41 25.36 -11.11
CA LYS A 140 -0.21 25.73 -10.35
C LYS A 140 0.75 24.55 -10.19
N PRO A 141 2.08 24.82 -10.18
CA PRO A 141 3.06 23.81 -9.83
C PRO A 141 2.75 23.19 -8.45
N PRO A 142 2.88 21.85 -8.28
CA PRO A 142 2.54 21.18 -7.04
C PRO A 142 3.47 21.56 -5.90
N THR A 143 2.89 21.76 -4.71
CA THR A 143 3.60 21.98 -3.45
C THR A 143 3.85 20.66 -2.73
N VAL A 144 5.06 20.50 -2.20
CA VAL A 144 5.51 19.27 -1.52
C VAL A 144 5.86 19.55 -0.08
N LEU A 145 5.38 18.71 0.83
CA LEU A 145 5.82 18.65 2.22
C LEU A 145 6.66 17.40 2.45
N GLU A 146 7.95 17.53 2.73
CA GLU A 146 8.79 16.49 3.32
C GLU A 146 8.73 16.66 4.84
N ALA A 147 7.94 15.82 5.50
CA ALA A 147 7.58 16.02 6.91
C ALA A 147 8.71 15.68 7.90
N LEU A 148 9.75 14.95 7.47
CA LEU A 148 10.87 14.48 8.30
C LEU A 148 12.15 14.48 7.46
N SER A 149 12.75 15.67 7.27
CA SER A 149 13.71 15.90 6.19
C SER A 149 15.17 15.58 6.55
N ALA A 150 15.52 15.48 7.83
CA ALA A 150 16.89 15.27 8.30
C ALA A 150 17.91 16.18 7.57
N SER A 151 18.76 15.62 6.69
CA SER A 151 19.75 16.37 5.91
C SER A 151 19.16 17.22 4.75
N GLY A 152 17.86 17.06 4.45
CA GLY A 152 17.20 17.69 3.32
C GLY A 152 17.50 17.05 1.96
N LEU A 153 18.17 15.89 1.92
CA LEU A 153 18.58 15.25 0.65
C LEU A 153 17.40 14.97 -0.28
N ARG A 154 16.30 14.48 0.25
CA ARG A 154 15.09 14.15 -0.53
C ARG A 154 14.44 15.42 -1.09
N ALA A 155 14.26 16.46 -0.28
CA ALA A 155 13.73 17.77 -0.72
C ALA A 155 14.61 18.39 -1.82
N LEU A 156 15.93 18.31 -1.66
CA LEU A 156 16.89 18.80 -2.66
C LEU A 156 16.77 18.02 -3.98
N ARG A 157 16.63 16.70 -3.92
CA ARG A 157 16.42 15.87 -5.10
C ARG A 157 15.10 16.21 -5.79
N TYR A 158 14.01 16.41 -5.03
CA TYR A 158 12.73 16.83 -5.60
C TYR A 158 12.84 18.15 -6.33
N ALA A 159 13.42 19.16 -5.70
CA ALA A 159 13.57 20.50 -6.29
C ALA A 159 14.45 20.53 -7.55
N ARG A 160 15.49 19.70 -7.62
CA ARG A 160 16.49 19.70 -8.70
C ARG A 160 16.19 18.72 -9.83
N GLU A 161 15.54 17.60 -9.51
CA GLU A 161 15.37 16.50 -10.45
C GLU A 161 13.96 16.42 -11.07
N ILE A 162 12.96 17.07 -10.47
CA ILE A 162 11.58 17.00 -10.95
C ILE A 162 11.20 18.30 -11.62
N GLU A 163 11.02 18.23 -12.94
CA GLU A 163 10.54 19.35 -13.72
C GLU A 163 9.07 19.67 -13.40
N GLY A 164 8.75 20.96 -13.28
CA GLY A 164 7.40 21.41 -12.95
C GLY A 164 7.02 21.31 -11.48
N ILE A 165 7.94 20.89 -10.58
CA ILE A 165 7.72 20.95 -9.13
C ILE A 165 7.74 22.39 -8.65
N GLY A 166 6.81 22.73 -7.74
CA GLY A 166 6.77 24.06 -7.10
C GLY A 166 7.63 24.10 -5.83
N GLN A 167 7.06 24.65 -4.77
CA GLN A 167 7.70 24.78 -3.48
C GLN A 167 7.82 23.43 -2.78
N VAL A 168 8.96 23.17 -2.15
CA VAL A 168 9.23 22.01 -1.30
C VAL A 168 9.50 22.49 0.12
N VAL A 169 8.63 22.15 1.05
CA VAL A 169 8.77 22.43 2.48
C VAL A 169 9.42 21.23 3.16
N ALA A 170 10.58 21.44 3.75
CA ALA A 170 11.36 20.43 4.46
C ALA A 170 11.28 20.67 5.97
N LEU A 171 10.61 19.77 6.72
CA LEU A 171 10.47 19.88 8.16
C LEU A 171 11.38 18.92 8.89
N ASP A 172 11.84 19.33 10.05
CA ASP A 172 12.40 18.45 11.07
C ASP A 172 12.17 19.07 12.46
N ASN A 173 12.07 18.25 13.48
CA ASN A 173 11.95 18.70 14.88
C ASN A 173 13.31 18.78 15.59
N ASP A 174 14.40 18.36 14.93
CA ASP A 174 15.77 18.45 15.43
C ASP A 174 16.46 19.71 14.86
N PRO A 175 16.88 20.67 15.71
CA PRO A 175 17.58 21.88 15.27
C PRO A 175 18.84 21.58 14.46
N ALA A 176 19.59 20.51 14.78
CA ALA A 176 20.81 20.15 14.06
C ALA A 176 20.50 19.66 12.64
N SER A 177 19.42 18.94 12.45
CA SER A 177 18.90 18.51 11.15
C SER A 177 18.46 19.71 10.30
N VAL A 178 17.70 20.65 10.88
CA VAL A 178 17.27 21.86 10.18
C VAL A 178 18.45 22.74 9.76
N GLU A 179 19.46 22.91 10.63
CA GLU A 179 20.67 23.63 10.29
C GLU A 179 21.44 22.96 9.15
N ALA A 180 21.56 21.62 9.19
CA ALA A 180 22.17 20.85 8.12
C ALA A 180 21.40 20.99 6.80
N CYS A 181 20.08 20.91 6.84
CA CYS A 181 19.21 21.09 5.67
C CYS A 181 19.43 22.49 5.06
N ARG A 182 19.37 23.55 5.86
CA ARG A 182 19.61 24.94 5.41
C ARG A 182 21.00 25.12 4.81
N ARG A 183 22.03 24.51 5.39
CA ARG A 183 23.40 24.51 4.84
C ARG A 183 23.45 23.81 3.49
N ASN A 184 22.80 22.64 3.38
CA ASN A 184 22.76 21.86 2.16
C ASN A 184 21.95 22.54 1.04
N ILE A 185 20.86 23.27 1.37
CA ILE A 185 20.12 24.11 0.42
C ILE A 185 21.07 25.15 -0.21
N LYS A 186 21.80 25.87 0.61
CA LYS A 186 22.78 26.88 0.14
C LYS A 186 23.89 26.25 -0.73
N PHE A 187 24.38 25.07 -0.33
CA PHE A 187 25.40 24.33 -1.07
C PHE A 187 24.94 23.87 -2.46
N ASN A 188 23.65 23.60 -2.65
CA ASN A 188 23.08 23.18 -3.93
C ASN A 188 22.68 24.33 -4.86
N GLY A 189 22.98 25.58 -4.50
CA GLY A 189 22.85 26.75 -5.38
C GLY A 189 21.45 27.33 -5.51
N SER A 190 21.27 28.21 -6.49
CA SER A 190 20.06 29.04 -6.62
C SER A 190 18.77 28.27 -6.84
N VAL A 191 18.79 27.20 -7.62
CA VAL A 191 17.58 26.37 -7.89
C VAL A 191 17.05 25.75 -6.59
N ALA A 192 17.94 25.22 -5.75
CA ALA A 192 17.54 24.68 -4.46
C ALA A 192 17.07 25.80 -3.52
N ALA A 193 17.78 26.92 -3.48
CA ALA A 193 17.45 28.06 -2.62
C ALA A 193 16.12 28.74 -2.98
N SER A 194 15.70 28.69 -4.25
CA SER A 194 14.41 29.26 -4.68
C SER A 194 13.20 28.35 -4.45
N LYS A 195 13.41 27.03 -4.31
CA LYS A 195 12.33 26.04 -4.23
C LYS A 195 12.19 25.35 -2.88
N VAL A 196 13.28 25.25 -2.08
CA VAL A 196 13.28 24.50 -0.83
C VAL A 196 13.34 25.44 0.37
N GLU A 197 12.35 25.31 1.24
CA GLU A 197 12.29 25.98 2.54
C GLU A 197 12.45 24.96 3.67
N SER A 198 13.28 25.27 4.68
CA SER A 198 13.49 24.39 5.83
C SER A 198 12.99 25.04 7.12
N HIS A 199 12.08 24.33 7.83
CA HIS A 199 11.47 24.80 9.08
C HIS A 199 11.74 23.84 10.23
N LEU A 200 11.95 24.40 11.43
CA LEU A 200 11.97 23.67 12.69
C LEU A 200 10.54 23.60 13.22
N ALA A 201 9.93 22.40 13.13
CA ALA A 201 8.55 22.21 13.57
C ALA A 201 8.28 20.72 13.88
N ASP A 202 7.29 20.48 14.75
CA ASP A 202 6.66 19.16 14.86
C ASP A 202 5.77 18.95 13.61
N ALA A 203 6.07 17.92 12.85
CA ALA A 203 5.36 17.64 11.60
C ALA A 203 3.85 17.43 11.80
N ARG A 204 3.43 16.85 12.93
CA ARG A 204 2.00 16.62 13.25
C ARG A 204 1.26 17.93 13.39
N VAL A 205 1.81 18.85 14.19
CA VAL A 205 1.23 20.18 14.43
C VAL A 205 1.21 20.98 13.13
N TYR A 206 2.34 21.03 12.43
CA TYR A 206 2.46 21.76 11.18
C TYR A 206 1.46 21.29 10.10
N MET A 207 1.24 19.97 9.98
CA MET A 207 0.25 19.43 9.05
C MET A 207 -1.18 19.80 9.44
N LEU A 208 -1.54 19.81 10.75
CA LEU A 208 -2.85 20.21 11.24
C LEU A 208 -3.11 21.72 11.05
N GLU A 209 -2.09 22.56 11.17
CA GLU A 209 -2.19 24.00 10.89
C GLU A 209 -2.31 24.32 9.38
N ASN A 210 -2.04 23.34 8.51
CA ASN A 210 -2.06 23.52 7.07
C ASN A 210 -2.94 22.46 6.37
N PRO A 211 -4.27 22.44 6.63
CA PRO A 211 -5.18 21.49 6.01
C PRO A 211 -5.35 21.75 4.51
N ASN A 212 -5.45 20.69 3.71
CA ASN A 212 -5.63 20.73 2.26
C ASN A 212 -4.62 21.60 1.49
N LYS A 213 -3.43 21.82 2.05
CA LYS A 213 -2.43 22.76 1.53
C LYS A 213 -1.45 22.13 0.53
N PHE A 214 -1.02 20.89 0.78
CA PHE A 214 0.07 20.27 0.03
C PHE A 214 -0.46 19.29 -1.01
N ASP A 215 -0.05 19.46 -2.26
CA ASP A 215 -0.34 18.48 -3.32
C ASP A 215 0.35 17.14 -3.06
N VAL A 216 1.47 17.18 -2.31
CA VAL A 216 2.26 16.01 -1.94
C VAL A 216 2.65 16.10 -0.48
N VAL A 217 2.39 15.05 0.29
CA VAL A 217 2.92 14.88 1.66
C VAL A 217 3.78 13.62 1.69
N ASP A 218 5.04 13.74 2.09
CA ASP A 218 5.99 12.63 2.23
C ASP A 218 6.33 12.37 3.69
N LEU A 219 5.94 11.18 4.17
CA LEU A 219 6.20 10.66 5.50
C LEU A 219 7.29 9.58 5.42
N ASP A 220 8.48 9.85 5.92
CA ASP A 220 9.57 8.85 6.02
C ASP A 220 10.16 8.81 7.45
N PRO A 221 9.33 8.42 8.46
CA PRO A 221 9.75 8.38 9.86
C PRO A 221 10.66 7.20 10.16
N TYR A 222 11.39 7.30 11.27
CA TYR A 222 11.98 6.13 11.90
C TYR A 222 10.88 5.29 12.57
N GLY A 223 10.75 4.03 12.15
CA GLY A 223 9.78 3.09 12.71
C GLY A 223 8.39 3.28 12.11
N SER A 224 7.42 3.64 12.95
CA SER A 224 6.01 3.69 12.59
C SER A 224 5.56 5.07 12.10
N PRO A 225 4.82 5.16 11.00
CA PRO A 225 4.15 6.39 10.58
C PRO A 225 2.83 6.67 11.32
N SER A 226 2.35 5.76 12.16
CA SER A 226 0.98 5.78 12.72
C SER A 226 0.59 7.10 13.39
N VAL A 227 1.53 7.75 14.09
CA VAL A 227 1.28 9.02 14.79
C VAL A 227 1.15 10.24 13.86
N PHE A 228 1.51 10.09 12.59
CA PHE A 228 1.45 11.16 11.59
C PHE A 228 0.26 11.01 10.63
N LEU A 229 -0.39 9.84 10.57
CA LEU A 229 -1.38 9.53 9.54
C LEU A 229 -2.59 10.45 9.60
N ASP A 230 -3.07 10.76 10.80
CA ASP A 230 -4.25 11.61 11.00
C ASP A 230 -4.03 13.03 10.45
N SER A 231 -2.91 13.66 10.83
CA SER A 231 -2.57 15.00 10.35
C SER A 231 -2.20 15.01 8.86
N ALA A 232 -1.57 13.94 8.37
CA ALA A 232 -1.18 13.84 6.96
C ALA A 232 -2.38 13.77 6.01
N VAL A 233 -3.39 12.93 6.33
CA VAL A 233 -4.59 12.83 5.49
C VAL A 233 -5.41 14.10 5.47
N GLN A 234 -5.28 14.98 6.47
CA GLN A 234 -5.91 16.29 6.50
C GLN A 234 -5.11 17.33 5.67
N SER A 235 -3.78 17.24 5.70
CA SER A 235 -2.90 18.22 5.08
C SER A 235 -2.76 18.06 3.56
N VAL A 236 -2.93 16.84 3.03
CA VAL A 236 -2.93 16.56 1.59
C VAL A 236 -4.11 17.26 0.92
N ALA A 237 -3.88 17.96 -0.18
CA ALA A 237 -4.93 18.56 -1.02
C ALA A 237 -5.83 17.47 -1.64
N ASP A 238 -7.04 17.84 -2.03
CA ASP A 238 -7.94 16.93 -2.75
C ASP A 238 -7.32 16.46 -4.07
N GLY A 239 -7.32 15.14 -4.32
CA GLY A 239 -6.59 14.55 -5.45
C GLY A 239 -5.07 14.62 -5.32
N GLY A 240 -4.53 15.06 -4.19
CA GLY A 240 -3.10 15.02 -3.89
C GLY A 240 -2.58 13.60 -3.62
N ILE A 241 -1.28 13.47 -3.35
CA ILE A 241 -0.63 12.18 -3.09
C ILE A 241 0.04 12.17 -1.70
N LEU A 242 -0.26 11.14 -0.92
CA LEU A 242 0.43 10.81 0.31
C LEU A 242 1.44 9.69 0.01
N MET A 243 2.69 9.91 0.34
CA MET A 243 3.78 8.95 0.29
C MET A 243 4.16 8.57 1.71
N CYS A 244 4.09 7.29 2.05
CA CYS A 244 4.26 6.85 3.44
C CYS A 244 5.19 5.65 3.54
N THR A 245 6.24 5.76 4.36
CA THR A 245 7.18 4.69 4.68
C THR A 245 6.94 4.17 6.10
N ALA A 246 7.06 2.86 6.28
CA ALA A 246 7.13 2.22 7.59
C ALA A 246 8.36 1.31 7.66
N THR A 247 9.12 1.38 8.75
CA THR A 247 10.30 0.56 9.00
C THR A 247 10.15 -0.33 10.24
N ASP A 248 9.00 -0.29 10.92
CA ASP A 248 8.69 -1.13 12.09
C ASP A 248 8.17 -2.53 11.68
N MET A 249 8.93 -3.18 10.76
CA MET A 249 8.56 -4.48 10.18
C MET A 249 8.38 -5.58 11.24
N ALA A 250 9.09 -5.54 12.36
CA ALA A 250 8.89 -6.48 13.47
C ALA A 250 7.47 -6.39 14.06
N VAL A 251 6.87 -5.21 14.04
CA VAL A 251 5.48 -4.95 14.47
C VAL A 251 4.51 -5.42 13.37
N LEU A 252 4.69 -4.91 12.16
CA LEU A 252 3.80 -5.16 11.02
C LEU A 252 3.80 -6.63 10.54
N CYS A 253 4.90 -7.36 10.77
CA CYS A 253 5.06 -8.77 10.38
C CYS A 253 4.80 -9.76 11.52
N GLY A 254 4.06 -9.41 12.54
CA GLY A 254 3.53 -10.33 13.55
C GLY A 254 4.50 -10.73 14.67
N GLY A 255 5.65 -10.06 14.78
CA GLY A 255 6.54 -10.23 15.94
C GLY A 255 5.93 -9.66 17.24
N ASN A 256 5.14 -8.58 17.12
CA ASN A 256 4.45 -7.88 18.20
C ASN A 256 3.03 -7.50 17.71
N GLY A 257 2.15 -8.49 17.59
CA GLY A 257 0.83 -8.34 16.98
C GLY A 257 -0.09 -7.38 17.74
N GLU A 258 -0.04 -7.39 19.09
CA GLU A 258 -0.77 -6.48 19.98
C GLU A 258 -0.32 -5.02 19.79
N VAL A 259 0.97 -4.79 19.57
CA VAL A 259 1.50 -3.46 19.25
C VAL A 259 1.08 -3.03 17.85
N CYS A 260 1.00 -3.97 16.90
CA CYS A 260 0.49 -3.68 15.56
C CYS A 260 -0.98 -3.24 15.62
N TYR A 261 -1.81 -3.95 16.38
CA TYR A 261 -3.20 -3.57 16.59
C TYR A 261 -3.32 -2.18 17.22
N SER A 262 -2.55 -1.90 18.27
CA SER A 262 -2.53 -0.59 18.92
C SER A 262 -2.17 0.57 17.97
N LYS A 263 -1.24 0.34 17.03
CA LYS A 263 -0.75 1.38 16.11
C LYS A 263 -1.57 1.53 14.84
N TYR A 264 -2.04 0.41 14.28
CA TYR A 264 -2.60 0.34 12.93
C TYR A 264 -4.05 -0.17 12.91
N GLY A 265 -4.61 -0.58 14.06
CA GLY A 265 -5.96 -1.11 14.14
C GLY A 265 -6.13 -2.49 13.48
N SER A 266 -5.04 -3.23 13.27
CA SER A 266 -5.03 -4.51 12.57
C SER A 266 -4.10 -5.52 13.23
N TYR A 267 -4.54 -6.79 13.30
CA TYR A 267 -3.75 -7.89 13.86
C TYR A 267 -3.07 -8.68 12.74
N PRO A 268 -1.73 -8.74 12.66
CA PRO A 268 -1.03 -9.49 11.62
C PRO A 268 -1.05 -11.00 11.91
N THR A 269 -1.20 -11.83 10.88
CA THR A 269 -0.96 -13.28 10.97
C THR A 269 0.49 -13.59 10.60
N ARG A 270 0.96 -14.82 10.95
CA ARG A 270 2.33 -15.26 10.66
C ARG A 270 2.45 -16.09 9.38
N GLY A 271 1.61 -15.85 8.39
CA GLY A 271 1.66 -16.49 7.07
C GLY A 271 2.92 -16.11 6.29
N LYS A 272 3.26 -16.88 5.27
CA LYS A 272 4.41 -16.58 4.39
C LYS A 272 4.25 -15.27 3.62
N TYR A 273 3.03 -14.76 3.53
CA TYR A 273 2.64 -13.49 2.90
C TYR A 273 2.74 -12.27 3.85
N ILE A 274 3.37 -12.39 5.01
CA ILE A 274 3.40 -11.35 6.07
C ILE A 274 3.84 -9.97 5.57
N HIS A 275 4.78 -9.90 4.64
CA HIS A 275 5.28 -8.63 4.09
C HIS A 275 4.25 -7.93 3.20
N GLU A 276 3.46 -8.68 2.42
CA GLU A 276 2.33 -8.09 1.68
C GLU A 276 1.19 -7.72 2.63
N MET A 277 0.93 -8.55 3.63
CA MET A 277 -0.04 -8.24 4.68
C MET A 277 0.33 -6.93 5.39
N ALA A 278 1.61 -6.67 5.64
CA ALA A 278 2.10 -5.43 6.21
C ALA A 278 1.78 -4.20 5.35
N LEU A 279 1.96 -4.27 4.03
CA LEU A 279 1.52 -3.23 3.09
C LEU A 279 0.02 -2.96 3.21
N ARG A 280 -0.79 -4.02 3.24
CA ARG A 280 -2.25 -3.96 3.32
C ARG A 280 -2.76 -3.45 4.66
N ILE A 281 -2.04 -3.71 5.75
CA ILE A 281 -2.32 -3.15 7.09
C ILE A 281 -2.11 -1.63 7.07
N VAL A 282 -1.00 -1.15 6.51
CA VAL A 282 -0.72 0.30 6.43
C VAL A 282 -1.75 1.01 5.55
N LEU A 283 -2.14 0.44 4.40
CA LEU A 283 -3.19 0.99 3.54
C LEU A 283 -4.54 1.07 4.26
N ALA A 284 -4.96 0.01 4.95
CA ALA A 284 -6.20 -0.01 5.74
C ALA A 284 -6.18 1.05 6.85
N SER A 285 -5.02 1.25 7.50
CA SER A 285 -4.86 2.28 8.52
C SER A 285 -4.96 3.69 7.94
N ILE A 286 -4.32 3.98 6.79
CA ILE A 286 -4.43 5.28 6.11
C ILE A 286 -5.88 5.56 5.71
N GLU A 287 -6.58 4.58 5.11
CA GLU A 287 -8.00 4.69 4.75
C GLU A 287 -8.88 5.00 5.97
N SER A 288 -8.67 4.30 7.09
CA SER A 288 -9.41 4.53 8.33
C SER A 288 -9.24 5.95 8.88
N HIS A 289 -8.03 6.55 8.76
CA HIS A 289 -7.80 7.93 9.13
C HIS A 289 -8.46 8.91 8.15
N ALA A 290 -8.38 8.64 6.84
CA ALA A 290 -8.99 9.47 5.81
C ALA A 290 -10.53 9.53 5.92
N ASN A 291 -11.18 8.39 6.21
CA ASN A 291 -12.63 8.28 6.31
C ASN A 291 -13.25 9.20 7.38
N ARG A 292 -12.52 9.50 8.47
CA ARG A 292 -12.98 10.44 9.53
C ARG A 292 -13.26 11.84 8.99
N TYR A 293 -12.64 12.20 7.87
CA TYR A 293 -12.73 13.49 7.19
C TYR A 293 -13.51 13.42 5.86
N LYS A 294 -14.35 12.39 5.67
CA LYS A 294 -15.08 12.13 4.40
C LYS A 294 -14.12 11.98 3.23
N ARG A 295 -12.91 11.50 3.48
CA ARG A 295 -11.88 11.24 2.47
C ARG A 295 -11.65 9.75 2.30
N TYR A 296 -11.08 9.35 1.16
CA TYR A 296 -10.72 7.97 0.83
C TYR A 296 -9.43 7.93 0.05
N ILE A 297 -8.78 6.76 0.02
CA ILE A 297 -7.53 6.59 -0.71
C ILE A 297 -7.70 5.73 -1.96
N VAL A 298 -6.83 6.01 -2.94
CA VAL A 298 -6.63 5.19 -4.13
C VAL A 298 -5.13 4.85 -4.20
N PRO A 299 -4.74 3.59 -3.94
CA PRO A 299 -3.34 3.18 -4.03
C PRO A 299 -2.82 3.27 -5.46
N VAL A 300 -1.69 3.93 -5.62
CA VAL A 300 -0.98 4.12 -6.90
C VAL A 300 0.10 3.04 -7.05
N LEU A 301 0.94 2.93 -6.04
CA LEU A 301 2.05 1.99 -5.97
C LEU A 301 2.31 1.63 -4.51
N SER A 302 2.53 0.36 -4.22
CA SER A 302 2.92 -0.12 -2.88
C SER A 302 4.01 -1.15 -3.02
N PHE A 303 5.11 -1.01 -2.30
CA PHE A 303 6.18 -1.99 -2.38
C PHE A 303 6.86 -2.22 -1.02
N GLN A 304 7.39 -3.42 -0.86
CA GLN A 304 8.25 -3.80 0.25
C GLN A 304 9.64 -4.14 -0.30
N LYS A 305 10.68 -3.65 0.35
CA LYS A 305 12.06 -3.96 0.04
C LYS A 305 12.91 -3.95 1.31
N ASP A 306 13.75 -4.98 1.46
CA ASP A 306 14.67 -5.13 2.59
C ASP A 306 13.95 -4.97 3.95
N PHE A 307 14.20 -3.87 4.66
CA PHE A 307 13.72 -3.61 6.02
C PHE A 307 12.59 -2.58 6.10
N TYR A 308 11.98 -2.18 4.98
CA TYR A 308 10.92 -1.18 4.95
C TYR A 308 9.83 -1.51 3.93
N LEU A 309 8.69 -0.93 4.13
CA LEU A 309 7.64 -0.81 3.11
C LEU A 309 7.36 0.66 2.79
N ARG A 310 6.86 0.91 1.57
CA ARG A 310 6.42 2.23 1.15
C ARG A 310 5.17 2.14 0.31
N VAL A 311 4.22 3.02 0.60
CA VAL A 311 2.96 3.15 -0.15
C VAL A 311 2.82 4.57 -0.68
N PHE A 312 2.22 4.67 -1.86
CA PHE A 312 1.86 5.90 -2.55
C PHE A 312 0.37 5.86 -2.81
N VAL A 313 -0.37 6.79 -2.24
CA VAL A 313 -1.82 6.81 -2.36
C VAL A 313 -2.32 8.20 -2.75
N ARG A 314 -3.24 8.28 -3.70
CA ARG A 314 -4.03 9.49 -3.96
C ARG A 314 -5.06 9.62 -2.85
N VAL A 315 -5.33 10.85 -2.42
CA VAL A 315 -6.31 11.13 -1.37
C VAL A 315 -7.39 12.03 -1.97
N TYR A 316 -8.64 11.57 -1.94
CA TYR A 316 -9.79 12.26 -2.49
C TYR A 316 -10.84 12.53 -1.42
N THR A 317 -11.66 13.55 -1.63
CA THR A 317 -12.78 13.90 -0.76
C THR A 317 -14.10 13.50 -1.42
N SER A 318 -14.80 12.54 -0.83
CA SER A 318 -16.15 12.14 -1.26
C SER A 318 -16.84 11.36 -0.14
N ALA A 319 -17.93 11.88 0.37
CA ALA A 319 -18.74 11.20 1.39
C ALA A 319 -19.40 9.91 0.84
N SER A 320 -19.71 9.87 -0.46
CA SER A 320 -20.26 8.69 -1.11
C SER A 320 -19.21 7.58 -1.27
N ALA A 321 -18.05 7.90 -1.87
CA ALA A 321 -16.98 6.93 -2.11
C ALA A 321 -16.39 6.37 -0.80
N MET A 322 -16.34 7.15 0.27
CA MET A 322 -15.94 6.69 1.61
C MET A 322 -16.83 5.56 2.12
N LYS A 323 -18.15 5.54 1.79
CA LYS A 323 -19.07 4.48 2.20
C LYS A 323 -18.71 3.11 1.61
N GLU A 324 -17.88 3.07 0.56
CA GLU A 324 -17.41 1.84 -0.08
C GLU A 324 -16.23 1.18 0.67
N THR A 325 -15.63 1.86 1.65
CA THR A 325 -14.46 1.34 2.39
C THR A 325 -14.63 -0.07 2.93
N PRO A 326 -15.79 -0.49 3.52
CA PRO A 326 -15.98 -1.86 3.98
C PRO A 326 -15.86 -2.92 2.86
N LEU A 327 -16.09 -2.55 1.59
CA LEU A 327 -15.94 -3.45 0.44
C LEU A 327 -14.46 -3.71 0.10
N LYS A 328 -13.58 -2.81 0.54
CA LYS A 328 -12.12 -2.83 0.28
C LYS A 328 -11.34 -3.50 1.42
N LEU A 329 -12.03 -3.89 2.50
CA LEU A 329 -11.41 -4.45 3.70
C LEU A 329 -11.85 -5.91 3.93
N SER A 330 -10.91 -6.73 4.44
CA SER A 330 -11.19 -8.13 4.79
C SER A 330 -10.41 -8.55 6.04
N TYR A 331 -10.98 -9.48 6.80
CA TYR A 331 -10.23 -10.30 7.74
C TYR A 331 -9.56 -11.47 7.00
N VAL A 332 -8.50 -12.00 7.59
CA VAL A 332 -7.75 -13.14 7.06
C VAL A 332 -7.85 -14.29 8.04
N TYR A 333 -8.41 -15.42 7.61
CA TYR A 333 -8.34 -16.68 8.33
C TYR A 333 -7.17 -17.50 7.79
N GLN A 334 -6.21 -17.82 8.65
CA GLN A 334 -5.04 -18.64 8.30
C GLN A 334 -5.08 -19.95 9.08
N CYS A 335 -4.98 -21.07 8.36
CA CYS A 335 -4.85 -22.38 8.97
C CYS A 335 -3.52 -22.54 9.69
N THR A 336 -3.55 -23.02 10.94
CA THR A 336 -2.35 -23.23 11.77
C THR A 336 -1.53 -24.44 11.35
N GLY A 337 -2.07 -25.33 10.49
CA GLY A 337 -1.42 -26.58 10.07
C GLY A 337 -0.84 -26.56 8.67
N CYS A 338 -1.55 -26.01 7.69
CA CYS A 338 -1.15 -26.09 6.27
C CYS A 338 -0.91 -24.72 5.61
N ASP A 339 -0.99 -23.64 6.37
CA ASP A 339 -0.85 -22.25 5.89
C ASP A 339 -1.89 -21.82 4.83
N SER A 340 -2.94 -22.62 4.55
CA SER A 340 -4.07 -22.19 3.73
C SER A 340 -4.71 -20.95 4.35
N PHE A 341 -5.08 -19.98 3.53
CA PHE A 341 -5.73 -18.76 4.01
C PHE A 341 -7.00 -18.44 3.22
N HIS A 342 -7.93 -17.78 3.89
CA HIS A 342 -9.21 -17.34 3.32
C HIS A 342 -9.49 -15.91 3.75
N LEU A 343 -10.10 -15.13 2.86
CA LEU A 343 -10.49 -13.76 3.13
C LEU A 343 -11.96 -13.69 3.51
N GLN A 344 -12.24 -12.92 4.54
CA GLN A 344 -13.58 -12.59 5.00
C GLN A 344 -13.84 -11.11 4.74
N PRO A 345 -14.58 -10.73 3.67
CA PRO A 345 -14.91 -9.34 3.42
C PRO A 345 -15.70 -8.72 4.59
N LEU A 346 -15.41 -7.47 4.95
CA LEU A 346 -16.15 -6.71 5.96
C LEU A 346 -17.53 -6.33 5.48
N GLY A 347 -17.64 -5.97 4.21
CA GLY A 347 -18.86 -5.46 3.62
C GLY A 347 -19.19 -6.13 2.29
N ARG A 348 -20.43 -5.92 1.86
CA ARG A 348 -20.95 -6.25 0.54
C ARG A 348 -21.88 -5.14 0.07
N SER A 349 -22.08 -5.02 -1.23
CA SER A 349 -23.03 -4.07 -1.81
C SER A 349 -24.21 -4.81 -2.46
N ILE A 350 -25.36 -4.15 -2.44
CA ILE A 350 -26.54 -4.57 -3.21
C ILE A 350 -26.99 -3.35 -4.01
N THR A 351 -27.11 -3.53 -5.32
CA THR A 351 -27.65 -2.52 -6.22
C THR A 351 -29.12 -2.82 -6.46
N LYS A 352 -29.98 -1.84 -6.16
CA LYS A 352 -31.41 -1.91 -6.47
C LYS A 352 -31.75 -0.68 -7.30
N ASN A 353 -32.10 -0.89 -8.56
CA ASN A 353 -32.23 0.19 -9.55
C ASN A 353 -30.94 1.04 -9.64
N THR A 354 -31.01 2.33 -9.37
CA THR A 354 -29.86 3.27 -9.36
C THR A 354 -29.22 3.43 -7.98
N SER A 355 -29.82 2.86 -6.93
CA SER A 355 -29.33 2.99 -5.54
C SER A 355 -28.41 1.84 -5.14
N VAL A 356 -27.28 2.15 -4.55
CA VAL A 356 -26.32 1.18 -3.99
C VAL A 356 -26.39 1.25 -2.47
N ARG A 357 -26.65 0.09 -1.83
CA ARG A 357 -26.62 -0.05 -0.36
C ARG A 357 -25.42 -0.91 0.05
N HIS A 358 -24.71 -0.45 1.06
CA HIS A 358 -23.60 -1.16 1.68
C HIS A 358 -24.10 -1.91 2.92
N LEU A 359 -23.79 -3.18 3.01
CA LEU A 359 -24.25 -4.09 4.05
C LEU A 359 -23.07 -4.84 4.65
N PRO A 360 -23.19 -5.37 5.89
CA PRO A 360 -22.19 -6.28 6.45
C PRO A 360 -21.93 -7.47 5.54
N GLY A 361 -20.68 -7.93 5.49
CA GLY A 361 -20.28 -9.14 4.78
C GLY A 361 -20.94 -10.39 5.36
N PHE A 362 -21.10 -11.44 4.54
CA PHE A 362 -21.52 -12.75 5.04
C PHE A 362 -20.31 -13.46 5.67
N GLY A 363 -20.52 -14.16 6.76
CA GLY A 363 -19.48 -14.94 7.44
C GLY A 363 -20.04 -16.01 8.36
N PRO A 364 -19.16 -16.90 8.88
CA PRO A 364 -17.71 -16.97 8.62
C PRO A 364 -17.36 -17.57 7.25
N ALA A 365 -16.25 -17.10 6.64
CA ALA A 365 -15.76 -17.61 5.35
C ALA A 365 -15.14 -19.02 5.47
N VAL A 366 -14.95 -19.52 6.69
CA VAL A 366 -14.32 -20.81 6.98
C VAL A 366 -15.13 -21.57 8.03
N PRO A 367 -15.13 -22.92 8.00
CA PRO A 367 -15.66 -23.74 9.09
C PRO A 367 -14.74 -23.64 10.32
N GLN A 368 -15.12 -24.27 11.42
CA GLN A 368 -14.35 -24.27 12.67
C GLN A 368 -12.95 -24.90 12.49
N GLU A 369 -12.85 -25.92 11.65
CA GLU A 369 -11.61 -26.63 11.33
C GLU A 369 -11.34 -26.59 9.83
N CYS A 370 -10.05 -26.58 9.48
CA CYS A 370 -9.60 -26.56 8.09
C CYS A 370 -10.05 -27.82 7.35
N THR A 371 -10.80 -27.63 6.27
CA THR A 371 -11.27 -28.73 5.42
C THR A 371 -10.13 -29.55 4.83
N ASP A 372 -8.92 -28.97 4.64
CA ASP A 372 -7.79 -29.67 4.06
C ASP A 372 -7.04 -30.55 5.08
N CYS A 373 -6.75 -30.01 6.27
CA CYS A 373 -5.85 -30.66 7.23
C CYS A 373 -6.42 -30.83 8.65
N GLY A 374 -7.68 -30.45 8.93
CA GLY A 374 -8.34 -30.63 10.23
C GLY A 374 -7.83 -29.72 11.35
N ARG A 375 -6.92 -28.75 11.07
CA ARG A 375 -6.41 -27.83 12.09
C ARG A 375 -7.28 -26.56 12.17
N ARG A 376 -7.20 -25.85 13.30
CA ARG A 376 -7.94 -24.61 13.54
C ARG A 376 -7.36 -23.44 12.73
N TYR A 377 -8.20 -22.42 12.53
CA TYR A 377 -7.78 -21.15 11.96
C TYR A 377 -7.43 -20.12 13.05
N VAL A 378 -6.48 -19.25 12.73
CA VAL A 378 -6.28 -17.98 13.42
C VAL A 378 -6.78 -16.85 12.53
N MET A 379 -7.32 -15.79 13.14
CA MET A 379 -7.85 -14.63 12.44
C MET A 379 -6.93 -13.43 12.63
N GLY A 380 -6.67 -12.71 11.55
CA GLY A 380 -5.97 -11.42 11.54
C GLY A 380 -6.71 -10.38 10.71
N GLY A 381 -6.21 -9.15 10.70
CA GLY A 381 -6.82 -8.03 10.00
C GLY A 381 -7.52 -7.04 10.94
N PRO A 382 -8.37 -6.13 10.41
CA PRO A 382 -8.69 -6.00 8.98
C PRO A 382 -7.51 -5.55 8.12
N ILE A 383 -7.46 -6.00 6.87
CA ILE A 383 -6.47 -5.57 5.88
C ILE A 383 -7.15 -4.97 4.66
N TRP A 384 -6.43 -4.15 3.90
CA TRP A 384 -6.84 -3.71 2.57
C TRP A 384 -6.83 -4.89 1.60
N SER A 385 -7.98 -5.36 1.15
CA SER A 385 -8.11 -6.50 0.23
C SER A 385 -8.27 -6.10 -1.24
N ALA A 386 -8.52 -4.81 -1.52
CA ALA A 386 -8.56 -4.27 -2.87
C ALA A 386 -7.16 -4.19 -3.50
N PRO A 387 -7.02 -3.83 -4.79
CA PRO A 387 -5.74 -3.60 -5.45
C PRO A 387 -4.84 -2.63 -4.69
N ILE A 388 -3.53 -2.95 -4.66
CA ILE A 388 -2.50 -2.12 -4.01
C ILE A 388 -1.62 -1.37 -5.01
N HIS A 389 -1.87 -1.58 -6.30
CA HIS A 389 -1.22 -0.90 -7.42
C HIS A 389 -2.26 -0.51 -8.45
N ASP A 390 -2.05 0.62 -9.08
CA ASP A 390 -2.75 1.04 -10.29
C ASP A 390 -1.87 0.70 -11.49
N GLN A 391 -2.36 -0.16 -12.41
CA GLN A 391 -1.58 -0.68 -13.52
C GLN A 391 -1.24 0.40 -14.57
N GLU A 392 -2.09 1.40 -14.77
CA GLU A 392 -1.80 2.51 -15.69
C GLU A 392 -0.68 3.40 -15.13
N TRP A 393 -0.72 3.69 -13.83
CA TRP A 393 0.34 4.42 -13.15
C TRP A 393 1.66 3.64 -13.20
N VAL A 394 1.63 2.35 -12.90
CA VAL A 394 2.83 1.50 -12.96
C VAL A 394 3.43 1.49 -14.37
N ALA A 395 2.61 1.40 -15.41
CA ALA A 395 3.06 1.46 -16.80
C ALA A 395 3.72 2.81 -17.13
N SER A 396 3.11 3.92 -16.74
CA SER A 396 3.66 5.27 -16.92
C SER A 396 4.98 5.48 -16.17
N ILE A 397 5.07 4.96 -14.93
CA ILE A 397 6.30 5.04 -14.13
C ILE A 397 7.43 4.21 -14.80
N ILE A 398 7.14 3.02 -15.31
CA ILE A 398 8.11 2.18 -16.01
C ILE A 398 8.63 2.89 -17.26
N GLU A 399 7.75 3.53 -18.03
CA GLU A 399 8.13 4.28 -19.22
C GLU A 399 9.09 5.43 -18.88
N ASP A 400 8.76 6.24 -17.86
CA ASP A 400 9.62 7.35 -17.42
C ASP A 400 10.97 6.87 -16.90
N VAL A 401 10.99 5.81 -16.07
CA VAL A 401 12.22 5.22 -15.53
C VAL A 401 13.11 4.69 -16.67
N ASN A 402 12.55 4.01 -17.65
CA ASN A 402 13.29 3.48 -18.79
C ASN A 402 13.82 4.59 -19.72
N ARG A 403 13.06 5.68 -19.89
CA ARG A 403 13.49 6.84 -20.68
C ARG A 403 14.64 7.61 -20.04
N MET A 404 14.68 7.63 -18.70
CA MET A 404 15.62 8.46 -17.93
C MET A 404 16.59 7.63 -17.08
N GLN A 405 17.03 6.47 -17.53
CA GLN A 405 17.88 5.53 -16.77
C GLN A 405 19.05 6.20 -16.04
N ALA A 406 19.79 7.06 -16.74
CA ALA A 406 20.97 7.75 -16.19
C ALA A 406 20.66 8.73 -15.04
N LYS A 407 19.38 9.10 -14.85
CA LYS A 407 18.96 9.99 -13.76
C LYS A 407 18.65 9.26 -12.45
N TYR A 408 18.58 7.93 -12.48
CA TYR A 408 18.25 7.10 -11.32
C TYR A 408 19.47 6.32 -10.84
N PRO A 409 20.12 6.72 -9.73
CA PRO A 409 21.24 5.98 -9.15
C PRO A 409 20.97 4.50 -8.91
N ALA A 410 19.71 4.12 -8.60
CA ALA A 410 19.30 2.75 -8.34
C ALA A 410 18.45 2.16 -9.49
N TYR A 411 18.65 2.58 -10.74
CA TYR A 411 17.85 2.19 -11.90
C TYR A 411 17.58 0.68 -11.98
N GLU A 412 18.61 -0.15 -11.90
CA GLU A 412 18.46 -1.62 -12.00
C GLU A 412 17.49 -2.18 -10.95
N HIS A 413 17.61 -1.72 -9.70
CA HIS A 413 16.76 -2.17 -8.61
C HIS A 413 15.30 -1.70 -8.75
N ILE A 414 15.08 -0.43 -9.09
CA ILE A 414 13.71 0.10 -9.24
C ILE A 414 13.03 -0.48 -10.48
N SER A 415 13.77 -0.66 -11.58
CA SER A 415 13.27 -1.32 -12.80
C SER A 415 12.86 -2.76 -12.52
N ALA A 416 13.67 -3.53 -11.79
CA ALA A 416 13.36 -4.90 -11.40
C ALA A 416 12.07 -5.01 -10.57
N ILE A 417 11.88 -4.11 -9.58
CA ILE A 417 10.68 -4.05 -8.75
C ILE A 417 9.45 -3.70 -9.60
N LEU A 418 9.51 -2.62 -10.37
CA LEU A 418 8.40 -2.13 -11.18
C LEU A 418 7.95 -3.15 -12.24
N ASN A 419 8.89 -3.79 -12.94
CA ASN A 419 8.58 -4.86 -13.90
C ASN A 419 7.93 -6.07 -13.23
N THR A 420 8.31 -6.38 -11.98
CA THR A 420 7.66 -7.48 -11.23
C THR A 420 6.23 -7.09 -10.85
N ILE A 421 6.02 -5.86 -10.35
CA ILE A 421 4.70 -5.32 -9.99
C ILE A 421 3.76 -5.29 -11.19
N SER A 422 4.24 -4.89 -12.37
CA SER A 422 3.42 -4.84 -13.59
C SER A 422 2.91 -6.21 -14.06
N GLU A 423 3.51 -7.29 -13.59
CA GLU A 423 3.11 -8.67 -13.90
C GLU A 423 2.27 -9.33 -12.80
N GLU A 424 2.08 -8.67 -11.65
CA GLU A 424 1.26 -9.19 -10.56
C GLU A 424 -0.22 -9.15 -10.90
N LEU A 425 -0.97 -10.16 -10.43
CA LEU A 425 -2.43 -10.13 -10.45
C LEU A 425 -2.92 -9.03 -9.47
N PRO A 426 -3.58 -7.97 -9.97
CA PRO A 426 -3.93 -6.82 -9.14
C PRO A 426 -5.08 -7.12 -8.18
N ASP A 427 -5.96 -8.03 -8.55
CA ASP A 427 -7.20 -8.41 -7.87
C ASP A 427 -7.05 -9.62 -6.94
N VAL A 428 -5.85 -10.18 -6.82
CA VAL A 428 -5.55 -11.31 -5.92
C VAL A 428 -4.73 -10.81 -4.72
N PRO A 429 -5.34 -10.62 -3.55
CA PRO A 429 -4.61 -10.23 -2.34
C PRO A 429 -3.88 -11.41 -1.72
N LEU A 430 -2.69 -11.11 -1.18
CA LEU A 430 -1.77 -12.07 -0.58
C LEU A 430 -1.20 -13.07 -1.60
N PHE A 431 -0.41 -14.04 -1.15
CA PHE A 431 0.21 -15.02 -2.04
C PHE A 431 0.49 -16.36 -1.33
N LEU A 432 0.59 -17.40 -2.12
CA LEU A 432 1.00 -18.73 -1.69
C LEU A 432 2.53 -18.86 -1.76
N SER A 433 3.12 -19.63 -0.86
CA SER A 433 4.54 -20.01 -0.94
C SER A 433 4.67 -21.47 -1.40
N LEU A 434 5.23 -21.67 -2.58
CA LEU A 434 5.47 -23.02 -3.10
C LEU A 434 6.35 -23.86 -2.15
N HIS A 435 7.30 -23.19 -1.50
CA HIS A 435 8.12 -23.82 -0.47
C HIS A 435 7.30 -24.29 0.74
N SER A 436 6.32 -23.48 1.21
CA SER A 436 5.44 -23.85 2.31
C SER A 436 4.55 -25.02 1.94
N LEU A 437 3.94 -25.02 0.75
CA LEU A 437 3.13 -26.14 0.25
C LEU A 437 3.93 -27.45 0.23
N SER A 438 5.15 -27.41 -0.33
CA SER A 438 6.02 -28.57 -0.40
C SER A 438 6.51 -29.03 0.98
N SER A 439 6.79 -28.09 1.89
CA SER A 439 7.20 -28.37 3.27
C SER A 439 6.07 -29.02 4.07
N THR A 440 4.82 -28.59 3.89
CA THR A 440 3.64 -29.21 4.53
C THR A 440 3.50 -30.67 4.13
N LEU A 441 3.71 -30.98 2.84
CA LEU A 441 3.63 -32.35 2.33
C LEU A 441 4.93 -33.14 2.49
N LYS A 442 6.03 -32.48 2.91
CA LYS A 442 7.40 -33.06 2.97
C LYS A 442 7.85 -33.68 1.64
N CYS A 443 7.44 -33.05 0.52
CA CYS A 443 7.79 -33.49 -0.82
C CYS A 443 8.89 -32.62 -1.45
N THR A 444 9.52 -33.13 -2.50
CA THR A 444 10.35 -32.30 -3.39
C THR A 444 9.49 -31.25 -4.06
N SER A 445 9.94 -29.99 -4.05
CA SER A 445 9.17 -28.90 -4.65
C SER A 445 9.15 -29.02 -6.18
N PRO A 446 7.99 -28.93 -6.85
CA PRO A 446 7.95 -28.73 -8.29
C PRO A 446 8.69 -27.44 -8.66
N SER A 447 9.26 -27.36 -9.86
CA SER A 447 9.78 -26.09 -10.33
C SER A 447 8.65 -25.07 -10.45
N ALA A 448 8.94 -23.78 -10.21
CA ALA A 448 7.93 -22.74 -10.31
C ALA A 448 7.27 -22.66 -11.71
N VAL A 449 7.96 -23.11 -12.77
CA VAL A 449 7.40 -23.18 -14.14
C VAL A 449 6.38 -24.32 -14.24
N LEU A 450 6.70 -25.49 -13.74
CA LEU A 450 5.79 -26.65 -13.75
C LEU A 450 4.54 -26.39 -12.91
N PHE A 451 4.72 -25.86 -11.70
CA PHE A 451 3.58 -25.53 -10.83
C PHE A 451 2.66 -24.49 -11.49
N ARG A 452 3.23 -23.40 -12.05
CA ARG A 452 2.42 -22.40 -12.77
C ARG A 452 1.72 -22.99 -13.99
N SER A 453 2.40 -23.88 -14.72
CA SER A 453 1.77 -24.56 -15.85
C SER A 453 0.58 -25.39 -15.42
N ALA A 454 0.69 -26.12 -14.32
CA ALA A 454 -0.42 -26.91 -13.78
C ALA A 454 -1.63 -26.05 -13.36
N VAL A 455 -1.39 -24.90 -12.73
CA VAL A 455 -2.45 -23.95 -12.36
C VAL A 455 -3.12 -23.35 -13.61
N ILE A 456 -2.33 -22.95 -14.62
CA ILE A 456 -2.85 -22.41 -15.89
C ILE A 456 -3.65 -23.47 -16.64
N ASN A 457 -3.14 -24.69 -16.73
CA ASN A 457 -3.82 -25.81 -17.39
C ASN A 457 -5.11 -26.23 -16.66
N ALA A 458 -5.23 -25.90 -15.38
CA ALA A 458 -6.47 -26.06 -14.61
C ALA A 458 -7.48 -24.90 -14.81
N GLY A 459 -7.14 -23.90 -15.65
CA GLY A 459 -8.02 -22.79 -16.01
C GLY A 459 -7.90 -21.55 -15.11
N TYR A 460 -6.90 -21.48 -14.21
CA TYR A 460 -6.73 -20.38 -13.28
C TYR A 460 -5.57 -19.47 -13.66
N ARG A 461 -5.64 -18.22 -13.20
CA ARG A 461 -4.56 -17.23 -13.35
C ARG A 461 -3.51 -17.42 -12.26
N ILE A 462 -2.26 -17.15 -12.60
CA ILE A 462 -1.16 -17.18 -11.65
C ILE A 462 -0.07 -16.20 -12.03
N SER A 463 0.44 -15.46 -11.06
CA SER A 463 1.57 -14.56 -11.20
C SER A 463 2.60 -14.75 -10.10
N ARG A 464 3.71 -14.07 -10.23
CA ARG A 464 4.69 -13.90 -9.15
C ARG A 464 4.33 -12.66 -8.33
N THR A 465 5.07 -12.42 -7.24
CA THR A 465 4.96 -11.21 -6.42
C THR A 465 6.32 -10.51 -6.29
N HIS A 466 6.33 -9.20 -6.12
CA HIS A 466 7.54 -8.42 -5.86
C HIS A 466 8.05 -8.58 -4.43
N VAL A 467 7.18 -9.04 -3.52
CA VAL A 467 7.48 -9.12 -2.08
C VAL A 467 8.34 -10.34 -1.73
N CYS A 468 8.14 -11.45 -2.46
CA CYS A 468 8.80 -12.72 -2.16
C CYS A 468 9.20 -13.46 -3.46
N ALA A 469 10.45 -13.88 -3.53
CA ALA A 469 10.98 -14.58 -4.71
C ALA A 469 10.24 -15.89 -5.04
N LEU A 470 9.76 -16.60 -4.02
CA LEU A 470 9.04 -17.88 -4.11
C LEU A 470 7.51 -17.71 -3.93
N GLY A 471 7.03 -16.49 -3.80
CA GLY A 471 5.61 -16.17 -3.69
C GLY A 471 4.89 -16.25 -5.03
N LEU A 472 3.68 -16.78 -5.01
CA LEU A 472 2.81 -16.96 -6.18
C LEU A 472 1.40 -16.50 -5.84
N LYS A 473 0.87 -15.56 -6.60
CA LYS A 473 -0.53 -15.12 -6.53
C LYS A 473 -1.36 -15.93 -7.52
N SER A 474 -2.50 -16.44 -7.08
CA SER A 474 -3.43 -17.17 -7.94
C SER A 474 -4.85 -16.99 -7.44
N ASP A 475 -5.80 -16.96 -8.36
CA ASP A 475 -7.24 -17.04 -8.08
C ASP A 475 -7.74 -18.48 -7.95
N ALA A 476 -6.86 -19.48 -8.07
CA ALA A 476 -7.19 -20.88 -7.81
C ALA A 476 -7.54 -21.08 -6.32
N PRO A 477 -8.67 -21.72 -6.01
CA PRO A 477 -9.01 -22.05 -4.64
C PRO A 477 -8.06 -23.11 -4.06
N MET A 478 -8.01 -23.20 -2.73
CA MET A 478 -7.00 -24.03 -2.05
C MET A 478 -7.14 -25.52 -2.31
N ASP A 479 -8.33 -26.04 -2.53
CA ASP A 479 -8.59 -27.44 -2.91
C ASP A 479 -7.91 -27.79 -4.25
N VAL A 480 -8.01 -26.91 -5.25
CA VAL A 480 -7.31 -27.06 -6.54
C VAL A 480 -5.81 -27.01 -6.36
N ILE A 481 -5.29 -26.09 -5.55
CA ILE A 481 -3.87 -26.02 -5.22
C ILE A 481 -3.38 -27.32 -4.59
N TRP A 482 -4.15 -27.87 -3.62
CA TRP A 482 -3.80 -29.14 -3.00
C TRP A 482 -3.95 -30.34 -3.95
N ASP A 483 -4.90 -30.33 -4.87
CA ASP A 483 -5.03 -31.37 -5.89
C ASP A 483 -3.81 -31.39 -6.83
N ILE A 484 -3.34 -30.22 -7.26
CA ILE A 484 -2.10 -30.12 -8.04
C ILE A 484 -0.93 -30.73 -7.26
N MET A 485 -0.82 -30.43 -5.96
CA MET A 485 0.25 -30.96 -5.12
C MET A 485 0.10 -32.45 -4.84
N ARG A 486 -1.12 -32.98 -4.69
CA ARG A 486 -1.41 -34.43 -4.59
C ARG A 486 -0.97 -35.18 -5.86
N CYS A 487 -1.33 -34.65 -7.03
CA CYS A 487 -0.88 -35.20 -8.33
C CYS A 487 0.64 -35.15 -8.48
N TRP A 488 1.29 -34.08 -7.98
CA TRP A 488 2.75 -34.01 -7.96
C TRP A 488 3.36 -35.11 -7.12
N VAL A 489 2.86 -35.35 -5.89
CA VAL A 489 3.34 -36.38 -4.97
C VAL A 489 3.09 -37.79 -5.50
N LYS A 490 1.96 -38.05 -6.19
CA LYS A 490 1.73 -39.35 -6.88
C LYS A 490 2.85 -39.69 -7.86
N ASN A 491 3.36 -38.69 -8.59
CA ASN A 491 4.47 -38.85 -9.55
C ASN A 491 5.87 -38.79 -8.89
N HIS A 492 5.94 -38.32 -7.65
CA HIS A 492 7.19 -38.15 -6.88
C HIS A 492 6.98 -38.65 -5.46
N PRO A 493 6.95 -39.99 -5.26
CA PRO A 493 6.61 -40.59 -3.96
C PRO A 493 7.51 -40.12 -2.83
N ILE A 494 6.93 -39.95 -1.66
CA ILE A 494 7.56 -39.50 -0.43
C ILE A 494 7.60 -40.61 0.62
N LYS A 495 8.44 -40.44 1.64
CA LYS A 495 8.44 -41.32 2.81
C LYS A 495 7.13 -41.11 3.60
N GLY A 496 6.62 -42.20 4.18
CA GLY A 496 5.44 -42.15 5.04
C GLY A 496 5.63 -41.15 6.20
N GLN A 497 4.54 -40.48 6.54
CA GLN A 497 4.47 -39.52 7.65
C GLN A 497 3.43 -40.01 8.67
N PRO A 498 3.50 -39.59 9.97
CA PRO A 498 2.46 -39.89 10.94
C PRO A 498 1.08 -39.43 10.46
N ALA A 499 0.06 -40.21 10.74
CA ALA A 499 -1.31 -39.99 10.20
C ALA A 499 -1.95 -38.66 10.67
N ASP A 500 -1.52 -38.16 11.83
CA ASP A 500 -2.02 -36.92 12.44
C ASP A 500 -1.39 -35.64 11.86
N GLN A 501 -0.37 -35.78 11.00
CA GLN A 501 0.30 -34.62 10.40
C GLN A 501 -0.58 -34.00 9.30
N PRO A 502 -0.59 -32.66 9.17
CA PRO A 502 -1.33 -31.95 8.13
C PRO A 502 -1.11 -32.51 6.72
N GLY A 503 0.16 -32.80 6.39
CA GLY A 503 0.52 -33.37 5.09
C GLY A 503 -0.10 -34.75 4.83
N SER A 504 -0.15 -35.63 5.84
CA SER A 504 -0.77 -36.95 5.72
C SER A 504 -2.28 -36.84 5.49
N ILE A 505 -2.97 -35.97 6.23
CA ILE A 505 -4.40 -35.73 6.08
C ILE A 505 -4.72 -35.18 4.67
N ILE A 506 -3.90 -34.23 4.18
CA ILE A 506 -4.06 -33.68 2.83
C ILE A 506 -3.87 -34.78 1.77
N LEU A 507 -2.84 -35.62 1.92
CA LEU A 507 -2.51 -36.66 0.95
C LEU A 507 -3.44 -37.88 1.00
N ALA A 508 -4.16 -38.09 2.10
CA ALA A 508 -5.15 -39.15 2.22
C ALA A 508 -6.40 -38.92 1.36
N LYS A 509 -6.61 -37.69 0.89
CA LYS A 509 -7.72 -37.32 0.01
C LYS A 509 -7.34 -37.59 -1.45
N GLU A 510 -8.26 -38.23 -2.19
CA GLU A 510 -8.09 -38.37 -3.63
C GLU A 510 -8.30 -37.01 -4.34
N PRO A 511 -7.43 -36.66 -5.31
CA PRO A 511 -7.59 -35.43 -6.08
C PRO A 511 -8.80 -35.53 -7.01
N VAL A 512 -9.65 -34.52 -6.97
CA VAL A 512 -10.76 -34.36 -7.92
C VAL A 512 -10.21 -33.86 -9.25
N LEU A 513 -9.28 -32.91 -9.21
CA LEU A 513 -8.58 -32.40 -10.38
C LEU A 513 -7.39 -33.31 -10.74
N GLN A 514 -7.33 -33.75 -12.01
CA GLN A 514 -6.13 -34.39 -12.57
C GLN A 514 -5.21 -33.30 -13.15
N ALA A 515 -4.14 -32.98 -12.42
CA ALA A 515 -3.24 -31.90 -12.79
C ALA A 515 -2.41 -32.22 -14.05
N ASN A 516 -2.42 -31.30 -15.01
CA ASN A 516 -1.59 -31.36 -16.22
C ASN A 516 -0.34 -30.46 -16.05
N PHE A 517 0.84 -31.07 -15.91
CA PHE A 517 2.12 -30.40 -15.77
C PHE A 517 2.81 -30.05 -17.10
N ALA A 518 2.17 -30.30 -18.25
CA ALA A 518 2.70 -29.89 -19.54
C ALA A 518 2.94 -28.38 -19.55
N ARG A 519 4.05 -27.95 -20.16
CA ARG A 519 4.48 -26.56 -20.12
C ARG A 519 3.48 -25.64 -20.83
N ALA A 520 2.81 -24.78 -20.06
CA ALA A 520 1.98 -23.70 -20.60
C ALA A 520 2.85 -22.52 -21.05
N VAL A 521 2.56 -21.95 -22.22
CA VAL A 521 3.29 -20.79 -22.76
C VAL A 521 3.26 -19.61 -21.78
N ALA A 522 2.10 -19.33 -21.19
CA ALA A 522 1.90 -18.27 -20.20
C ALA A 522 2.60 -18.52 -18.85
N SER A 523 3.22 -19.70 -18.63
CA SER A 523 4.00 -19.98 -17.42
C SER A 523 5.32 -19.20 -17.35
N LEU A 524 5.78 -18.62 -18.44
CA LEU A 524 6.91 -17.68 -18.48
C LEU A 524 6.38 -16.25 -18.48
N SER A 525 6.82 -15.46 -17.50
CA SER A 525 6.48 -14.04 -17.47
C SER A 525 7.23 -13.26 -18.56
N LYS A 526 6.70 -12.08 -18.94
CA LYS A 526 7.33 -11.18 -19.92
C LYS A 526 8.76 -10.78 -19.51
N ALA A 527 8.95 -10.48 -18.20
CA ALA A 527 10.27 -10.16 -17.63
C ALA A 527 11.24 -11.35 -17.74
N GLN A 528 10.76 -12.60 -17.51
CA GLN A 528 11.59 -13.79 -17.70
C GLN A 528 11.97 -14.01 -19.16
N ALA A 529 11.05 -13.81 -20.08
CA ALA A 529 11.33 -13.91 -21.51
C ALA A 529 12.40 -12.89 -21.95
N LYS A 530 12.39 -11.70 -21.36
CA LYS A 530 13.39 -10.63 -21.58
C LYS A 530 14.64 -10.77 -20.69
N LYS A 531 14.75 -11.83 -19.87
CA LYS A 531 15.85 -12.06 -18.92
C LYS A 531 16.05 -10.91 -17.91
N VAL A 532 15.00 -10.15 -17.58
CA VAL A 532 15.05 -9.10 -16.57
C VAL A 532 15.15 -9.74 -15.17
N ALA A 533 16.18 -9.39 -14.43
CA ALA A 533 16.34 -9.82 -13.03
C ALA A 533 15.25 -9.20 -12.15
N ARG A 534 14.70 -9.95 -11.19
CA ARG A 534 13.65 -9.47 -10.28
C ARG A 534 14.17 -9.11 -8.89
N PHE A 535 14.95 -10.01 -8.32
CA PHE A 535 15.54 -9.87 -6.99
C PHE A 535 17.05 -9.72 -7.16
N LEU A 536 17.50 -8.48 -7.27
CA LEU A 536 18.92 -8.18 -7.36
C LEU A 536 19.55 -8.27 -5.97
N PRO A 537 20.79 -8.78 -5.86
CA PRO A 537 21.51 -8.78 -4.60
C PRO A 537 21.78 -7.33 -4.15
N ASN A 538 21.87 -7.13 -2.84
CA ASN A 538 22.27 -5.84 -2.31
C ASN A 538 23.71 -5.50 -2.71
N PRO A 539 24.02 -4.22 -3.05
CA PRO A 539 25.33 -3.84 -3.59
C PRO A 539 26.50 -4.10 -2.63
N GLU A 540 26.25 -4.04 -1.33
CA GLU A 540 27.25 -4.12 -0.27
C GLU A 540 26.85 -5.06 0.84
N LYS A 541 27.79 -5.66 1.55
CA LYS A 541 27.54 -6.36 2.81
C LYS A 541 26.96 -5.36 3.83
N HIS A 542 26.09 -5.85 4.71
CA HIS A 542 25.42 -5.02 5.73
C HIS A 542 24.60 -3.85 5.17
N TRP A 543 23.97 -4.07 4.01
CA TRP A 543 23.02 -3.16 3.38
C TRP A 543 21.70 -3.09 4.15
N GLY A 544 21.74 -2.73 5.41
CA GLY A 544 20.59 -2.74 6.29
C GLY A 544 20.34 -1.38 6.94
N PRO A 545 19.42 -1.34 7.90
CA PRO A 545 19.18 -0.14 8.68
C PRO A 545 20.46 0.30 9.38
N LYS A 546 20.75 1.60 9.32
CA LYS A 546 21.88 2.22 10.00
C LYS A 546 21.41 2.78 11.34
N LEU A 547 22.37 3.05 12.23
CA LEU A 547 22.09 3.71 13.50
C LEU A 547 21.50 5.09 13.30
N ARG A 548 20.56 5.47 14.16
CA ARG A 548 20.09 6.85 14.25
C ARG A 548 21.22 7.75 14.70
N ALA A 549 21.28 8.97 14.13
CA ALA A 549 22.23 9.99 14.58
C ALA A 549 22.07 10.25 16.10
N GLY A 550 23.18 10.51 16.78
CA GLY A 550 23.21 10.83 18.22
C GLY A 550 22.93 9.67 19.19
N ARG A 551 22.69 8.45 18.74
CA ARG A 551 22.55 7.27 19.62
C ARG A 551 23.87 6.53 19.79
N THR A 552 24.22 6.23 21.03
CA THR A 552 25.29 5.30 21.38
C THR A 552 24.88 3.87 21.07
N ILE A 553 25.81 3.09 20.53
CA ILE A 553 25.60 1.69 20.20
C ILE A 553 25.51 0.89 21.48
N THR A 554 24.37 0.29 21.78
CA THR A 554 24.20 -0.67 22.88
C THR A 554 24.27 -2.12 22.41
N SER A 555 24.23 -2.35 21.09
CA SER A 555 24.26 -3.69 20.47
C SER A 555 25.59 -3.90 19.74
N LYS A 556 26.22 -5.04 19.98
CA LYS A 556 27.43 -5.50 19.27
C LYS A 556 27.13 -6.04 17.85
N HIS A 557 25.90 -5.90 17.35
CA HIS A 557 25.55 -6.45 16.04
C HIS A 557 26.21 -5.63 14.91
N ILE A 558 27.07 -6.29 14.14
CA ILE A 558 27.91 -5.67 13.08
C ILE A 558 27.09 -4.88 12.06
N SER A 559 25.86 -5.30 11.71
CA SER A 559 24.99 -4.58 10.77
C SER A 559 24.56 -3.19 11.26
N LEU A 560 24.68 -2.92 12.56
CA LEU A 560 24.36 -1.63 13.19
C LEU A 560 25.59 -0.74 13.37
N LEU A 561 26.80 -1.29 13.15
CA LEU A 561 28.06 -0.57 13.19
C LEU A 561 28.36 -0.04 11.79
N GLY A 562 28.52 1.29 11.62
CA GLY A 562 29.08 1.83 10.39
C GLY A 562 30.59 1.54 10.31
N GLU A 563 31.17 1.56 9.10
CA GLU A 563 32.61 1.26 8.86
C GLU A 563 33.58 2.03 9.79
N ALA A 564 33.26 3.26 10.16
CA ALA A 564 34.07 4.06 11.08
C ALA A 564 34.06 3.55 12.54
N ALA A 565 33.03 2.80 12.94
CA ALA A 565 32.95 2.23 14.27
C ALA A 565 33.61 0.83 14.34
N LEU A 566 33.69 0.12 13.22
CA LEU A 566 34.46 -1.14 13.11
C LEU A 566 35.95 -0.91 13.33
N ASN A 567 36.51 0.17 12.77
CA ASN A 567 37.92 0.50 12.96
C ASN A 567 38.23 0.98 14.40
N GLY A 568 37.26 1.55 15.11
CA GLY A 568 37.42 1.95 16.53
C GLY A 568 37.33 0.77 17.51
N VAL A 569 36.57 -0.28 17.19
CA VAL A 569 36.46 -1.47 18.04
C VAL A 569 37.68 -2.40 17.89
N LEU A 570 38.23 -2.50 16.68
CA LEU A 570 39.44 -3.29 16.43
C LEU A 570 40.68 -2.71 17.11
N ASN A 571 40.76 -1.38 17.25
CA ASN A 571 41.87 -0.71 17.94
C ASN A 571 41.76 -0.72 19.47
N HIS A 572 40.62 -1.17 20.05
CA HIS A 572 40.45 -1.33 21.50
C HIS A 572 40.65 -2.76 21.99
N GLU A 573 40.66 -3.76 21.11
CA GLU A 573 40.93 -5.16 21.48
C GLU A 573 42.42 -5.52 21.60
N GLU A 574 43.34 -4.66 21.09
CA GLU A 574 44.78 -4.88 21.23
C GLU A 574 45.41 -4.48 22.57
N ASN A 575 44.63 -3.90 23.52
CA ASN A 575 45.16 -3.38 24.78
C ASN A 575 44.58 -3.97 26.08
N ASN A 576 43.86 -5.10 26.03
CA ASN A 576 43.39 -5.76 27.25
C ASN A 576 43.53 -7.27 27.16
N ASP A 577 44.80 -7.78 27.21
CA ASP A 577 45.11 -9.13 27.61
C ASP A 577 45.16 -9.21 29.16
N GLU A 578 44.00 -9.30 29.79
CA GLU A 578 43.81 -9.87 31.13
C GLU A 578 42.77 -11.00 31.04
N GLU A 579 43.27 -12.24 31.22
CA GLU A 579 42.48 -13.46 31.24
C GLU A 579 41.37 -13.42 32.31
N PRO A 580 40.13 -13.74 31.97
CA PRO A 580 39.08 -13.94 32.98
C PRO A 580 39.15 -15.37 33.54
N LYS A 581 39.44 -15.47 34.83
CA LYS A 581 39.40 -16.71 35.64
C LYS A 581 38.08 -17.45 35.47
N SER A 582 38.19 -18.71 35.06
CA SER A 582 37.10 -19.68 34.92
C SER A 582 36.32 -19.88 36.21
N LYS A 583 35.02 -19.59 36.22
CA LYS A 583 34.08 -20.04 37.23
C LYS A 583 33.58 -21.45 36.88
N LYS A 584 33.95 -22.44 37.73
CA LYS A 584 33.42 -23.80 37.71
C LYS A 584 31.91 -23.82 38.01
N PRO A 585 31.14 -24.74 37.41
CA PRO A 585 29.72 -24.89 37.75
C PRO A 585 29.57 -25.60 39.10
N LYS A 586 28.69 -25.08 39.95
CA LYS A 586 28.23 -25.75 41.19
C LYS A 586 27.21 -26.82 40.82
N THR A 587 27.58 -28.05 41.10
CA THR A 587 26.67 -29.20 41.19
C THR A 587 25.81 -29.03 42.44
N GLY A 588 24.47 -28.91 42.26
CA GLY A 588 23.51 -28.97 43.35
C GLY A 588 23.12 -30.41 43.62
N GLU A 589 23.35 -30.84 44.83
CA GLU A 589 22.84 -32.11 45.37
C GLU A 589 21.35 -32.00 45.70
N ASN A 590 20.61 -33.01 45.31
CA ASN A 590 19.26 -33.32 45.76
C ASN A 590 19.25 -33.67 47.24
N ASN A 591 18.35 -33.10 48.02
CA ASN A 591 17.81 -33.74 49.22
C ASN A 591 16.29 -33.64 49.23
N SER A 592 15.68 -34.81 49.13
CA SER A 592 14.31 -35.14 49.47
C SER A 592 14.11 -35.06 50.97
N THR A 593 13.00 -34.50 51.46
CA THR A 593 12.12 -35.13 52.46
C THR A 593 10.98 -34.21 52.87
N SER A 594 9.83 -34.86 52.89
CA SER A 594 8.49 -34.58 53.48
C SER A 594 7.58 -33.64 52.78
#